data_cb8d25d27a9526f1e62ee3c927edd568
#
_entry.id   cb8d25d27a9526f1e62ee3c927edd568
#
_cell.length_a   1.000
_cell.length_b   1.000
_cell.length_c   1.000
_cell.angle_alpha   90.00
_cell.angle_beta   90.00
_cell.angle_gamma   90.00
#
_symmetry.space_group_name_H-M   'P 1'
#
loop_
_entity.id
_entity.type
_entity.pdbx_description
1 polymer ?
#
loop_
_entity_poly.entity_id
_entity_poly.type
_entity_poly.pdbx_seq_one_letter_code
_entity_poly.pdbx_strand_id
1 'polypeptide(L)'
;MREYIYVLKLKQAYHDEKSWTKVHHKIIEEHFMRLKKHCEEGLVVTAGKTDAVDEKGFGIVVFLAENDEEAEVFMKEDPAVLKGMMTAEVFPYRTALLKK
;
A
#
# COMPACT_ATOMS: atom_id res chain seq x y z
N MET A 1 -12.30 -3.68 15.66
CA MET A 1 -11.34 -2.93 14.82
C MET A 1 -12.08 -2.05 13.84
N ARG A 2 -11.47 -0.95 13.46
CA ARG A 2 -12.00 -0.04 12.45
C ARG A 2 -11.33 -0.28 11.11
N GLU A 3 -12.02 0.10 10.04
CA GLU A 3 -11.51 -0.04 8.68
C GLU A 3 -10.81 1.25 8.25
N TYR A 4 -9.70 1.10 7.52
CA TYR A 4 -8.90 2.19 7.01
C TYR A 4 -8.48 1.89 5.58
N ILE A 5 -8.12 2.95 4.87
CA ILE A 5 -7.51 2.83 3.54
C ILE A 5 -6.26 3.67 3.51
N TYR A 6 -5.17 3.16 2.94
CA TYR A 6 -4.08 4.03 2.56
C TYR A 6 -3.86 4.02 1.06
N VAL A 7 -3.52 5.19 0.54
CA VAL A 7 -3.31 5.41 -0.90
C VAL A 7 -1.82 5.62 -1.12
N LEU A 8 -1.26 4.85 -2.03
CA LEU A 8 0.17 4.82 -2.34
C LEU A 8 0.44 5.44 -3.70
N LYS A 9 1.49 6.25 -3.80
CA LYS A 9 1.95 6.78 -5.08
C LYS A 9 3.46 6.63 -5.18
N LEU A 10 3.94 6.10 -6.32
CA LEU A 10 5.37 6.09 -6.61
C LEU A 10 5.89 7.51 -6.68
N LYS A 11 7.05 7.76 -6.10
CA LYS A 11 7.74 9.04 -6.26
C LYS A 11 8.17 9.18 -7.71
N GLN A 12 8.27 10.42 -8.17
CA GLN A 12 8.59 10.74 -9.56
C GLN A 12 9.85 10.01 -10.06
N ALA A 13 10.86 9.88 -9.20
CA ALA A 13 12.11 9.20 -9.55
C ALA A 13 11.91 7.75 -10.01
N TYR A 14 10.78 7.15 -9.69
CA TYR A 14 10.51 5.73 -9.99
C TYR A 14 9.42 5.54 -11.03
N HIS A 15 9.01 6.60 -11.75
CA HIS A 15 7.96 6.52 -12.77
C HIS A 15 8.42 5.77 -14.03
N ASP A 16 9.71 5.58 -14.23
CA ASP A 16 10.23 4.77 -15.32
C ASP A 16 10.75 3.45 -14.74
N GLU A 17 9.96 2.40 -14.87
CA GLU A 17 10.31 1.08 -14.32
C GLU A 17 11.62 0.53 -14.89
N LYS A 18 11.98 0.94 -16.10
CA LYS A 18 13.24 0.52 -16.74
C LYS A 18 14.47 1.01 -15.96
N SER A 19 14.32 2.09 -15.18
CA SER A 19 15.40 2.64 -14.36
C SER A 19 15.55 1.93 -13.01
N TRP A 20 14.63 1.03 -12.66
CA TRP A 20 14.67 0.35 -11.37
C TRP A 20 15.82 -0.64 -11.32
N THR A 21 16.51 -0.65 -10.18
CA THR A 21 17.57 -1.62 -9.89
C THR A 21 16.97 -2.86 -9.22
N LYS A 22 17.83 -3.84 -8.96
CA LYS A 22 17.43 -5.04 -8.20
C LYS A 22 16.92 -4.66 -6.80
N VAL A 23 17.48 -3.61 -6.22
CA VAL A 23 17.04 -3.13 -4.89
C VAL A 23 15.59 -2.66 -4.96
N HIS A 24 15.23 -1.89 -5.98
CA HIS A 24 13.87 -1.39 -6.15
C HIS A 24 12.86 -2.52 -6.38
N HIS A 25 13.21 -3.49 -7.22
CA HIS A 25 12.35 -4.65 -7.45
C HIS A 25 12.16 -5.46 -6.18
N LYS A 26 13.20 -5.58 -5.36
CA LYS A 26 13.11 -6.29 -4.09
C LYS A 26 12.20 -5.57 -3.10
N ILE A 27 12.27 -4.24 -3.05
CA ILE A 27 11.38 -3.45 -2.19
C ILE A 27 9.91 -3.70 -2.56
N ILE A 28 9.59 -3.70 -3.85
CA ILE A 28 8.23 -3.95 -4.32
C ILE A 28 7.79 -5.37 -3.98
N GLU A 29 8.70 -6.34 -4.10
CA GLU A 29 8.42 -7.72 -3.72
C GLU A 29 8.11 -7.82 -2.22
N GLU A 30 8.91 -7.20 -1.38
CA GLU A 30 8.69 -7.17 0.07
C GLU A 30 7.36 -6.49 0.42
N HIS A 31 7.04 -5.40 -0.26
CA HIS A 31 5.76 -4.71 -0.13
C HIS A 31 4.60 -5.65 -0.43
N PHE A 32 4.66 -6.35 -1.55
CA PHE A 32 3.62 -7.30 -1.96
C PHE A 32 3.49 -8.45 -0.97
N MET A 33 4.62 -9.04 -0.56
CA MET A 33 4.59 -10.19 0.34
C MET A 33 4.06 -9.84 1.74
N ARG A 34 4.34 -8.63 2.21
CA ARG A 34 3.77 -8.16 3.47
C ARG A 34 2.25 -8.04 3.38
N LEU A 35 1.74 -7.44 2.31
CA LEU A 35 0.30 -7.32 2.09
C LEU A 35 -0.37 -8.67 1.95
N LYS A 36 0.27 -9.59 1.22
CA LYS A 36 -0.24 -10.94 1.04
C LYS A 36 -0.38 -11.65 2.39
N LYS A 37 0.65 -11.57 3.22
CA LYS A 37 0.64 -12.17 4.57
C LYS A 37 -0.52 -11.62 5.40
N HIS A 38 -0.67 -10.31 5.46
CA HIS A 38 -1.73 -9.69 6.25
C HIS A 38 -3.12 -9.94 5.67
N CYS A 39 -3.21 -10.13 4.36
CA CYS A 39 -4.45 -10.51 3.72
C CYS A 39 -4.85 -11.93 4.13
N GLU A 40 -3.92 -12.85 4.14
CA GLU A 40 -4.14 -14.23 4.60
C GLU A 40 -4.54 -14.28 6.09
N GLU A 41 -4.04 -13.37 6.88
CA GLU A 41 -4.38 -13.25 8.31
C GLU A 41 -5.71 -12.53 8.56
N GLY A 42 -6.31 -11.96 7.54
CA GLY A 42 -7.57 -11.23 7.65
C GLY A 42 -7.42 -9.78 8.06
N LEU A 43 -6.20 -9.26 8.19
CA LEU A 43 -5.97 -7.86 8.55
C LEU A 43 -6.11 -6.93 7.35
N VAL A 44 -5.65 -7.34 6.18
CA VAL A 44 -5.85 -6.61 4.93
C VAL A 44 -7.10 -7.15 4.26
N VAL A 45 -8.06 -6.27 3.99
CA VAL A 45 -9.32 -6.62 3.35
C VAL A 45 -9.14 -6.78 1.83
N THR A 46 -8.49 -5.80 1.22
CA THR A 46 -8.17 -5.82 -0.20
C THR A 46 -7.02 -4.88 -0.49
N ALA A 47 -6.28 -5.16 -1.55
CA ALA A 47 -5.21 -4.29 -2.02
C ALA A 47 -5.16 -4.37 -3.54
N GLY A 48 -4.79 -3.27 -4.16
CA GLY A 48 -4.70 -3.23 -5.61
C GLY A 48 -4.02 -1.95 -6.08
N LYS A 49 -3.82 -1.86 -7.37
CA LYS A 49 -3.20 -0.69 -7.96
C LYS A 49 -3.73 -0.46 -9.36
N THR A 50 -3.59 0.78 -9.84
CA THR A 50 -3.86 1.10 -11.24
C THR A 50 -2.77 0.49 -12.11
N ASP A 51 -3.04 0.34 -13.40
CA ASP A 51 -2.04 -0.18 -14.34
C ASP A 51 -0.91 0.83 -14.59
N ALA A 52 -1.20 2.13 -14.47
CA ALA A 52 -0.22 3.17 -14.72
C ALA A 52 0.78 3.28 -13.57
N VAL A 53 2.05 3.53 -13.89
CA VAL A 53 3.11 3.76 -12.88
C VAL A 53 3.57 5.21 -12.85
N ASP A 54 2.95 6.08 -13.66
CA ASP A 54 3.27 7.50 -13.75
C ASP A 54 2.50 8.32 -12.68
N GLU A 55 2.45 9.64 -12.84
CA GLU A 55 1.82 10.55 -11.88
C GLU A 55 0.32 10.29 -11.70
N LYS A 56 -0.31 9.57 -12.61
CA LYS A 56 -1.73 9.21 -12.51
C LYS A 56 -1.96 7.89 -11.80
N GLY A 57 -0.88 7.11 -11.61
CA GLY A 57 -0.98 5.81 -10.98
C GLY A 57 -1.05 5.90 -9.47
N PHE A 58 -1.76 4.97 -8.88
CA PHE A 58 -1.81 4.82 -7.42
C PHE A 58 -2.18 3.39 -7.04
N GLY A 59 -1.86 3.06 -5.80
CA GLY A 59 -2.30 1.80 -5.20
C GLY A 59 -3.16 2.09 -4.00
N ILE A 60 -3.95 1.11 -3.59
CA ILE A 60 -4.75 1.22 -2.37
C ILE A 60 -4.60 -0.04 -1.53
N VAL A 61 -4.70 0.15 -0.22
CA VAL A 61 -4.75 -0.95 0.75
C VAL A 61 -5.88 -0.65 1.72
N VAL A 62 -6.87 -1.52 1.79
CA VAL A 62 -7.96 -1.44 2.76
C VAL A 62 -7.66 -2.45 3.85
N PHE A 63 -7.63 -2.02 5.09
CA PHE A 63 -7.15 -2.84 6.21
C PHE A 63 -7.84 -2.46 7.52
N LEU A 64 -7.63 -3.29 8.53
CA LEU A 64 -8.22 -3.10 9.86
C LEU A 64 -7.15 -2.67 10.86
N ALA A 65 -7.48 -1.75 11.75
CA ALA A 65 -6.62 -1.32 12.84
C ALA A 65 -7.49 -0.88 14.01
N GLU A 66 -6.92 -0.85 15.20
CA GLU A 66 -7.65 -0.49 16.41
C GLU A 66 -7.99 0.99 16.48
N ASN A 67 -7.09 1.84 15.96
CA ASN A 67 -7.24 3.30 16.03
C ASN A 67 -6.39 3.96 14.95
N ASP A 68 -6.52 5.28 14.84
CA ASP A 68 -5.82 6.06 13.81
C ASP A 68 -4.30 5.96 13.93
N GLU A 69 -3.77 5.90 15.15
CA GLU A 69 -2.32 5.80 15.35
C GLU A 69 -1.76 4.47 14.84
N GLU A 70 -2.44 3.37 15.16
CA GLU A 70 -2.03 2.06 14.65
C GLU A 70 -2.13 1.99 13.13
N ALA A 71 -3.17 2.59 12.56
CA ALA A 71 -3.34 2.63 11.11
C ALA A 71 -2.18 3.36 10.45
N GLU A 72 -1.75 4.48 11.03
CA GLU A 72 -0.63 5.24 10.49
C GLU A 72 0.68 4.46 10.60
N VAL A 73 0.92 3.78 11.71
CA VAL A 73 2.10 2.93 11.89
C VAL A 73 2.10 1.80 10.85
N PHE A 74 0.97 1.14 10.64
CA PHE A 74 0.85 0.07 9.66
C PHE A 74 1.24 0.56 8.26
N MET A 75 0.75 1.74 7.87
CA MET A 75 1.08 2.35 6.59
C MET A 75 2.58 2.67 6.49
N LYS A 76 3.13 3.31 7.53
CA LYS A 76 4.54 3.74 7.52
C LYS A 76 5.53 2.57 7.50
N GLU A 77 5.11 1.42 8.00
CA GLU A 77 5.94 0.22 8.01
C GLU A 77 5.90 -0.57 6.71
N ASP A 78 5.04 -0.18 5.77
CA ASP A 78 5.04 -0.77 4.44
C ASP A 78 6.42 -0.55 3.81
N PRO A 79 7.12 -1.59 3.34
CA PRO A 79 8.47 -1.46 2.79
C PRO A 79 8.60 -0.41 1.69
N ALA A 80 7.57 -0.25 0.86
CA ALA A 80 7.59 0.75 -0.22
C ALA A 80 7.58 2.17 0.34
N VAL A 81 6.91 2.39 1.47
CA VAL A 81 6.86 3.68 2.15
C VAL A 81 8.11 3.87 2.99
N LEU A 82 8.44 2.88 3.81
CA LEU A 82 9.58 2.93 4.74
C LEU A 82 10.89 3.18 4.01
N LYS A 83 11.07 2.53 2.86
CA LYS A 83 12.31 2.64 2.08
C LYS A 83 12.27 3.74 1.02
N GLY A 84 11.22 4.56 1.03
CA GLY A 84 11.19 5.80 0.27
C GLY A 84 10.85 5.70 -1.21
N MET A 85 10.30 4.59 -1.68
CA MET A 85 9.85 4.47 -3.07
C MET A 85 8.49 5.11 -3.30
N MET A 86 7.62 5.08 -2.29
CA MET A 86 6.26 5.59 -2.41
C MET A 86 5.94 6.58 -1.31
N THR A 87 5.04 7.50 -1.61
CA THR A 87 4.35 8.30 -0.60
C THR A 87 3.03 7.63 -0.30
N ALA A 88 2.49 7.84 0.90
CA ALA A 88 1.22 7.27 1.28
C ALA A 88 0.47 8.18 2.23
N GLU A 89 -0.86 8.10 2.16
CA GLU A 89 -1.76 8.77 3.09
C GLU A 89 -2.79 7.75 3.56
N VAL A 90 -3.14 7.80 4.85
CA VAL A 90 -4.12 6.88 5.44
C VAL A 90 -5.35 7.66 5.88
N PHE A 91 -6.52 7.04 5.70
CA PHE A 91 -7.81 7.62 6.04
C PHE A 91 -8.70 6.59 6.72
N PRO A 92 -9.54 7.00 7.69
CA PRO A 92 -10.65 6.15 8.11
C PRO A 92 -11.52 5.86 6.89
N TYR A 93 -12.00 4.64 6.77
CA TYR A 93 -12.68 4.19 5.57
C TYR A 93 -13.85 3.29 5.94
N ARG A 94 -14.80 3.20 5.04
CA ARG A 94 -15.95 2.31 5.19
C ARG A 94 -16.28 1.69 3.85
N THR A 95 -16.11 0.39 3.75
CA THR A 95 -16.55 -0.34 2.57
C THR A 95 -18.09 -0.39 2.61
N ALA A 96 -18.71 0.19 1.61
CA ALA A 96 -20.18 0.18 1.51
C ALA A 96 -20.67 -1.08 0.82
N LEU A 97 -19.96 -1.53 -0.21
CA LEU A 97 -20.33 -2.70 -1.01
C LEU A 97 -19.07 -3.49 -1.33
N LEU A 98 -19.16 -4.80 -1.22
CA LEU A 98 -18.06 -5.70 -1.56
C LEU A 98 -18.63 -6.85 -2.37
N LYS A 99 -17.97 -7.18 -3.48
CA LYS A 99 -18.32 -8.33 -4.29
C LYS A 99 -18.12 -9.62 -3.49
N LYS A 100 -19.13 -10.47 -3.51
CA LYS A 100 -19.04 -11.78 -2.86
C LYS A 100 -18.58 -12.86 -3.83
#